data_0f2562948732791ec8f054b5c4cc725d
#
_entry.id   0f2562948732791ec8f054b5c4cc725d
#
_cell.length_a   1.000
_cell.length_b   1.000
_cell.length_c   1.000
_cell.angle_alpha   90.00
_cell.angle_beta   90.00
_cell.angle_gamma   90.00
#
_symmetry.space_group_name_H-M   'P 1'
#
loop_
_entity.id
_entity.type
_entity.pdbx_description
1 polymer ?
#
loop_
_entity_poly.entity_id
_entity_poly.type
_entity_poly.pdbx_seq_one_letter_code
_entity_poly.pdbx_strand_id
1 'polypeptide(L)'
;FLPFGVGIIIGAVVSSKLVMRFTPREVSAPAALVASAALFWLSTIGQQLDYSWHFMPAAFLTAFGFVGAVIALALTAVKGVQAQETGIASALFNASQQIGVALGLAILSSISVSVTASRMPEAFASLYRGREVGDAELVQSAGDALIQGYGLGLAASGVALGIAAII
;
A
#
# COMPACT_ATOMS: atom_id res chain seq x y z
N PHE A 1 -4.24 10.40 9.69
CA PHE A 1 -5.03 9.68 8.66
C PHE A 1 -5.76 10.60 7.67
N LEU A 2 -5.94 11.90 7.97
CA LEU A 2 -6.62 12.85 7.07
C LEU A 2 -6.01 12.90 5.65
N PRO A 3 -4.68 13.01 5.44
CA PRO A 3 -4.10 13.08 4.11
C PRO A 3 -4.39 11.82 3.27
N PHE A 4 -4.40 10.65 3.90
CA PHE A 4 -4.75 9.39 3.24
C PHE A 4 -6.20 9.39 2.76
N GLY A 5 -7.15 9.83 3.60
CA GLY A 5 -8.55 9.94 3.22
C GLY A 5 -8.80 10.95 2.09
N VAL A 6 -8.12 12.10 2.13
CA VAL A 6 -8.17 13.10 1.04
C VAL A 6 -7.60 12.52 -0.25
N GLY A 7 -6.49 11.76 -0.17
CA GLY A 7 -5.91 11.06 -1.31
C GLY A 7 -6.89 10.08 -1.98
N ILE A 8 -7.65 9.31 -1.19
CA ILE A 8 -8.71 8.43 -1.69
C ILE A 8 -9.77 9.22 -2.47
N ILE A 9 -10.30 10.29 -1.88
CA ILE A 9 -11.39 11.07 -2.49
C ILE A 9 -10.92 11.71 -3.80
N ILE A 10 -9.77 12.39 -3.78
CA ILE A 10 -9.23 13.05 -4.97
C ILE A 10 -8.86 12.03 -6.03
N GLY A 11 -8.21 10.92 -5.65
CA GLY A 11 -7.86 9.82 -6.54
C GLY A 11 -9.08 9.23 -7.25
N ALA A 12 -10.16 9.01 -6.50
CA ALA A 12 -11.42 8.50 -7.05
C ALA A 12 -12.04 9.46 -8.06
N VAL A 13 -12.14 10.74 -7.73
CA VAL A 13 -12.74 11.76 -8.61
C VAL A 13 -11.91 11.98 -9.88
N VAL A 14 -10.59 12.09 -9.73
CA VAL A 14 -9.67 12.30 -10.86
C VAL A 14 -9.69 11.10 -11.79
N SER A 15 -9.54 9.88 -11.27
CA SER A 15 -9.51 8.66 -12.09
C SER A 15 -10.84 8.40 -12.79
N SER A 16 -11.98 8.64 -12.14
CA SER A 16 -13.29 8.52 -12.77
C SER A 16 -13.45 9.46 -13.96
N LYS A 17 -12.91 10.68 -13.88
CA LYS A 17 -12.92 11.63 -14.99
C LYS A 17 -11.93 11.27 -16.09
N LEU A 18 -10.74 10.77 -15.73
CA LEU A 18 -9.73 10.39 -16.71
C LEU A 18 -10.16 9.18 -17.54
N VAL A 19 -10.78 8.16 -16.92
CA VAL A 19 -11.24 6.96 -17.63
C VAL A 19 -12.33 7.28 -18.68
N MET A 20 -13.04 8.40 -18.55
CA MET A 20 -13.96 8.89 -19.59
C MET A 20 -13.26 9.46 -20.84
N ARG A 21 -11.98 9.84 -20.74
CA ARG A 21 -11.23 10.50 -21.82
C ARG A 21 -10.09 9.63 -22.35
N PHE A 22 -9.53 8.78 -21.51
CA PHE A 22 -8.37 7.94 -21.78
C PHE A 22 -8.75 6.46 -21.66
N THR A 23 -7.91 5.59 -22.20
CA THR A 23 -8.11 4.16 -21.99
C THR A 23 -7.86 3.79 -20.53
N PRO A 24 -8.54 2.78 -19.98
CA PRO A 24 -8.31 2.34 -18.61
C PRO A 24 -6.84 2.03 -18.29
N ARG A 25 -6.09 1.50 -19.27
CA ARG A 25 -4.66 1.22 -19.12
C ARG A 25 -3.82 2.49 -18.98
N GLU A 26 -4.14 3.53 -19.74
CA GLU A 26 -3.46 4.83 -19.65
C GLU A 26 -3.72 5.54 -18.32
N VAL A 27 -4.74 5.15 -17.59
CA VAL A 27 -5.05 5.68 -16.26
C VAL A 27 -4.51 4.79 -15.16
N SER A 28 -4.68 3.45 -15.27
CA SER A 28 -4.27 2.51 -14.22
C SER A 28 -2.75 2.41 -14.07
N ALA A 29 -2.00 2.36 -15.18
CA ALA A 29 -0.56 2.20 -15.13
C ALA A 29 0.16 3.40 -14.47
N PRO A 30 -0.06 4.67 -14.86
CA PRO A 30 0.53 5.79 -14.14
C PRO A 30 0.08 5.89 -12.68
N ALA A 31 -1.19 5.59 -12.39
CA ALA A 31 -1.71 5.60 -11.03
C ALA A 31 -1.00 4.55 -10.14
N ALA A 32 -0.81 3.34 -10.66
CA ALA A 32 -0.07 2.28 -9.97
C ALA A 32 1.41 2.65 -9.80
N LEU A 33 2.05 3.29 -10.79
CA LEU A 33 3.42 3.78 -10.68
C LEU A 33 3.56 4.87 -9.61
N VAL A 34 2.62 5.80 -9.52
CA VAL A 34 2.60 6.83 -8.46
C VAL A 34 2.48 6.16 -7.09
N ALA A 35 1.59 5.20 -6.91
CA ALA A 35 1.46 4.47 -5.65
C ALA A 35 2.71 3.64 -5.34
N SER A 36 3.31 2.99 -6.33
CA SER A 36 4.58 2.26 -6.20
C SER A 36 5.71 3.17 -5.71
N ALA A 37 5.92 4.31 -6.37
CA ALA A 37 6.93 5.29 -5.98
C ALA A 37 6.69 5.84 -4.56
N ALA A 38 5.44 6.11 -4.20
CA ALA A 38 5.07 6.57 -2.87
C ALA A 38 5.31 5.49 -1.78
N LEU A 39 5.09 4.22 -2.08
CA LEU A 39 5.42 3.10 -1.18
C LEU A 39 6.94 2.96 -0.98
N PHE A 40 7.74 3.12 -2.04
CA PHE A 40 9.19 3.19 -1.91
C PHE A 40 9.61 4.38 -1.05
N TRP A 41 9.01 5.54 -1.24
CA TRP A 41 9.28 6.69 -0.38
C TRP A 41 8.93 6.40 1.09
N LEU A 42 7.76 5.81 1.35
CA LEU A 42 7.36 5.36 2.70
C LEU A 42 8.34 4.35 3.30
N SER A 43 8.92 3.47 2.49
CA SER A 43 9.87 2.45 2.96
C SER A 43 11.20 3.05 3.47
N THR A 44 11.53 4.27 3.08
CA THR A 44 12.75 4.98 3.51
C THR A 44 12.56 5.79 4.79
N ILE A 45 11.33 5.88 5.32
CA ILE A 45 11.04 6.66 6.53
C ILE A 45 11.54 5.91 7.76
N GLY A 46 12.52 6.51 8.46
CA GLY A 46 13.07 6.04 9.74
C GLY A 46 12.47 6.80 10.94
N GLN A 47 12.91 6.43 12.16
CA GLN A 47 12.44 7.06 13.41
C GLN A 47 12.75 8.55 13.54
N GLN A 48 13.77 9.04 12.84
CA GLN A 48 14.31 10.40 12.98
C GLN A 48 13.75 11.43 11.96
N LEU A 49 12.89 10.98 11.03
CA LEU A 49 12.32 11.89 10.03
C LEU A 49 11.04 12.56 10.56
N ASP A 50 10.93 13.87 10.30
CA ASP A 50 9.72 14.63 10.61
C ASP A 50 8.48 13.99 9.98
N TYR A 51 7.66 13.40 10.84
CA TYR A 51 6.44 12.68 10.48
C TYR A 51 5.52 13.51 9.57
N SER A 52 5.45 14.82 9.80
CA SER A 52 4.53 15.69 9.08
C SER A 52 4.90 15.89 7.61
N TRP A 53 6.18 16.13 7.32
CA TRP A 53 6.61 16.50 5.96
C TRP A 53 6.90 15.31 5.05
N HIS A 54 7.30 14.17 5.61
CA HIS A 54 7.65 12.99 4.82
C HIS A 54 6.50 11.98 4.73
N PHE A 55 5.84 11.71 5.86
CA PHE A 55 4.77 10.71 5.90
C PHE A 55 3.48 11.19 5.22
N MET A 56 3.05 12.43 5.46
CA MET A 56 1.77 12.93 4.94
C MET A 56 1.68 12.93 3.41
N PRO A 57 2.67 13.49 2.66
CA PRO A 57 2.59 13.48 1.20
C PRO A 57 2.75 12.08 0.63
N ALA A 58 3.59 11.22 1.22
CA ALA A 58 3.74 9.85 0.76
C ALA A 58 2.46 9.03 0.98
N ALA A 59 1.80 9.17 2.14
CA ALA A 59 0.52 8.53 2.41
C ALA A 59 -0.59 9.01 1.47
N PHE A 60 -0.63 10.31 1.18
CA PHE A 60 -1.56 10.90 0.21
C PHE A 60 -1.34 10.29 -1.19
N LEU A 61 -0.11 10.30 -1.69
CA LEU A 61 0.23 9.78 -3.03
C LEU A 61 -0.04 8.28 -3.15
N THR A 62 0.25 7.51 -2.10
CA THR A 62 -0.07 6.08 -2.06
C THR A 62 -1.57 5.84 -2.21
N ALA A 63 -2.39 6.56 -1.42
CA ALA A 63 -3.83 6.43 -1.47
C ALA A 63 -4.40 6.90 -2.81
N PHE A 64 -3.95 8.05 -3.30
CA PHE A 64 -4.34 8.62 -4.58
C PHE A 64 -4.08 7.67 -5.75
N GLY A 65 -2.85 7.16 -5.85
CA GLY A 65 -2.43 6.27 -6.92
C GLY A 65 -3.12 4.90 -6.83
N PHE A 66 -3.18 4.31 -5.63
CA PHE A 66 -3.82 3.01 -5.42
C PHE A 66 -5.30 3.02 -5.81
N VAL A 67 -6.07 3.99 -5.29
CA VAL A 67 -7.51 4.09 -5.60
C VAL A 67 -7.72 4.40 -7.08
N GLY A 68 -6.86 5.24 -7.67
CA GLY A 68 -6.91 5.53 -9.09
C GLY A 68 -6.75 4.28 -9.96
N ALA A 69 -5.78 3.42 -9.64
CA ALA A 69 -5.57 2.16 -10.34
C ALA A 69 -6.75 1.20 -10.16
N VAL A 70 -7.26 1.04 -8.93
CA VAL A 70 -8.40 0.15 -8.62
C VAL A 70 -9.66 0.56 -9.40
N ILE A 71 -9.98 1.86 -9.46
CA ILE A 71 -11.16 2.35 -10.19
C ILE A 71 -11.02 2.09 -11.70
N ALA A 72 -9.85 2.36 -12.27
CA ALA A 72 -9.61 2.11 -13.69
C ALA A 72 -9.74 0.61 -14.02
N LEU A 73 -9.21 -0.28 -13.17
CA LEU A 73 -9.33 -1.74 -13.31
C LEU A 73 -10.78 -2.22 -13.15
N ALA A 74 -11.51 -1.69 -12.16
CA ALA A 74 -12.92 -2.04 -11.94
C ALA A 74 -13.80 -1.69 -13.15
N LEU A 75 -13.59 -0.51 -13.73
CA LEU A 75 -14.31 -0.10 -14.94
C LEU A 75 -13.92 -0.95 -16.16
N THR A 76 -12.69 -1.42 -16.24
CA THR A 76 -12.25 -2.36 -17.28
C THR A 76 -12.94 -3.71 -17.15
N ALA A 77 -13.09 -4.21 -15.93
CA ALA A 77 -13.68 -5.52 -15.65
C ALA A 77 -15.15 -5.63 -16.12
N VAL A 78 -15.87 -4.51 -16.16
CA VAL A 78 -17.28 -4.49 -16.63
C VAL A 78 -17.44 -3.95 -18.05
N LYS A 79 -16.35 -3.48 -18.67
CA LYS A 79 -16.41 -2.92 -20.02
C LYS A 79 -16.64 -4.02 -21.07
N GLY A 80 -17.70 -3.86 -21.87
CA GLY A 80 -18.04 -4.82 -22.93
C GLY A 80 -18.81 -6.06 -22.46
N VAL A 81 -19.14 -6.13 -21.17
CA VAL A 81 -19.99 -7.19 -20.61
C VAL A 81 -21.47 -6.85 -20.84
N GLN A 82 -22.27 -7.84 -21.19
CA GLN A 82 -23.71 -7.66 -21.36
C GLN A 82 -24.37 -7.24 -20.04
N ALA A 83 -25.45 -6.45 -20.12
CA ALA A 83 -26.13 -5.92 -18.94
C ALA A 83 -26.55 -7.00 -17.93
N GLN A 84 -26.95 -8.18 -18.45
CA GLN A 84 -27.36 -9.34 -17.65
C GLN A 84 -26.19 -10.00 -16.90
N GLU A 85 -24.96 -9.87 -17.41
CA GLU A 85 -23.76 -10.49 -16.87
C GLU A 85 -22.90 -9.52 -16.03
N THR A 86 -23.26 -8.24 -15.99
CA THR A 86 -22.50 -7.21 -15.25
C THR A 86 -22.38 -7.56 -13.75
N GLY A 87 -23.40 -8.17 -13.16
CA GLY A 87 -23.38 -8.64 -11.78
C GLY A 87 -22.32 -9.71 -11.54
N ILE A 88 -22.20 -10.68 -12.46
CA ILE A 88 -21.21 -11.76 -12.39
C ILE A 88 -19.79 -11.19 -12.55
N ALA A 89 -19.58 -10.31 -13.52
CA ALA A 89 -18.29 -9.66 -13.75
C ALA A 89 -17.82 -8.86 -12.51
N SER A 90 -18.73 -8.10 -11.89
CA SER A 90 -18.45 -7.34 -10.67
C SER A 90 -18.17 -8.26 -9.49
N ALA A 91 -18.90 -9.36 -9.34
CA ALA A 91 -18.65 -10.33 -8.28
C ALA A 91 -17.29 -11.02 -8.45
N LEU A 92 -16.93 -11.40 -9.67
CA LEU A 92 -15.63 -12.00 -9.98
C LEU A 92 -14.47 -11.03 -9.70
N PHE A 93 -14.63 -9.75 -10.09
CA PHE A 93 -13.65 -8.70 -9.79
C PHE A 93 -13.45 -8.54 -8.27
N ASN A 94 -14.53 -8.44 -7.51
CA ASN A 94 -14.47 -8.32 -6.05
C ASN A 94 -13.84 -9.56 -5.40
N ALA A 95 -14.20 -10.78 -5.85
CA ALA A 95 -13.60 -12.00 -5.35
C ALA A 95 -12.09 -12.05 -5.63
N SER A 96 -11.67 -11.70 -6.84
CA SER A 96 -10.25 -11.62 -7.22
C SER A 96 -9.49 -10.60 -6.37
N GLN A 97 -10.11 -9.45 -6.10
CA GLN A 97 -9.54 -8.42 -5.23
C GLN A 97 -9.36 -8.93 -3.80
N GLN A 98 -10.35 -9.61 -3.22
CA GLN A 98 -10.27 -10.17 -1.86
C GLN A 98 -9.18 -11.24 -1.76
N ILE A 99 -9.08 -12.13 -2.75
CA ILE A 99 -8.00 -13.13 -2.82
C ILE A 99 -6.64 -12.43 -2.92
N GLY A 100 -6.51 -11.43 -3.79
CA GLY A 100 -5.28 -10.65 -3.95
C GLY A 100 -4.86 -9.96 -2.67
N VAL A 101 -5.81 -9.35 -1.94
CA VAL A 101 -5.55 -8.72 -0.63
C VAL A 101 -5.10 -9.74 0.40
N ALA A 102 -5.79 -10.89 0.50
CA ALA A 102 -5.44 -11.94 1.47
C ALA A 102 -4.03 -12.51 1.22
N LEU A 103 -3.74 -12.87 -0.03
CA LEU A 103 -2.42 -13.40 -0.42
C LEU A 103 -1.32 -12.34 -0.26
N GLY A 104 -1.58 -11.11 -0.71
CA GLY A 104 -0.66 -10.00 -0.58
C GLY A 104 -0.32 -9.72 0.88
N LEU A 105 -1.32 -9.63 1.75
CA LEU A 105 -1.13 -9.40 3.18
C LEU A 105 -0.34 -10.54 3.83
N ALA A 106 -0.63 -11.80 3.50
CA ALA A 106 0.10 -12.96 4.03
C ALA A 106 1.59 -12.92 3.64
N ILE A 107 1.89 -12.66 2.36
CA ILE A 107 3.27 -12.60 1.86
C ILE A 107 4.01 -11.41 2.50
N LEU A 108 3.41 -10.22 2.50
CA LEU A 108 4.05 -9.01 3.03
C LEU A 108 4.24 -9.06 4.54
N SER A 109 3.27 -9.62 5.27
CA SER A 109 3.41 -9.86 6.70
C SER A 109 4.52 -10.87 6.99
N SER A 110 4.63 -11.94 6.21
CA SER A 110 5.71 -12.93 6.37
C SER A 110 7.08 -12.31 6.14
N ILE A 111 7.24 -11.46 5.12
CA ILE A 111 8.48 -10.71 4.86
C ILE A 111 8.80 -9.81 6.05
N SER A 112 7.84 -8.97 6.48
CA SER A 112 8.03 -8.04 7.58
C SER A 112 8.42 -8.74 8.88
N VAL A 113 7.70 -9.80 9.24
CA VAL A 113 7.99 -10.59 10.45
C VAL A 113 9.34 -11.29 10.38
N SER A 114 9.66 -11.91 9.24
CA SER A 114 10.94 -12.58 9.03
C SER A 114 12.13 -11.64 9.18
N VAL A 115 12.04 -10.45 8.57
CA VAL A 115 13.09 -9.42 8.67
C VAL A 115 13.20 -8.89 10.10
N THR A 116 12.08 -8.57 10.74
CA THR A 116 12.08 -8.13 12.14
C THR A 116 12.72 -9.18 13.05
N ALA A 117 12.31 -10.45 12.92
CA ALA A 117 12.82 -11.54 13.74
C ALA A 117 14.32 -11.83 13.51
N SER A 118 14.82 -11.63 12.28
CA SER A 118 16.25 -11.77 11.99
C SER A 118 17.12 -10.71 12.64
N ARG A 119 16.53 -9.53 12.93
CA ARG A 119 17.21 -8.40 13.59
C ARG A 119 17.09 -8.48 15.10
N MET A 120 15.89 -8.69 15.57
CA MET A 120 15.58 -8.83 16.99
C MET A 120 14.44 -9.84 17.18
N PRO A 121 14.76 -11.08 17.61
CA PRO A 121 13.74 -12.02 18.05
C PRO A 121 12.87 -11.36 19.14
N GLU A 122 11.56 -11.52 19.03
CA GLU A 122 10.58 -10.94 19.98
C GLU A 122 10.62 -9.40 20.07
N ALA A 123 10.90 -8.68 18.96
CA ALA A 123 11.00 -7.22 18.95
C ALA A 123 9.78 -6.52 19.57
N PHE A 124 8.56 -7.02 19.34
CA PHE A 124 7.35 -6.49 19.98
C PHE A 124 7.39 -6.66 21.51
N ALA A 125 7.72 -7.85 22.00
CA ALA A 125 7.81 -8.10 23.44
C ALA A 125 8.91 -7.24 24.08
N SER A 126 10.04 -7.09 23.41
CA SER A 126 11.16 -6.25 23.83
C SER A 126 10.78 -4.78 23.90
N LEU A 127 9.99 -4.29 22.92
CA LEU A 127 9.48 -2.92 22.91
C LEU A 127 8.58 -2.64 24.13
N TYR A 128 7.65 -3.55 24.45
CA TYR A 128 6.77 -3.41 25.61
C TYR A 128 7.55 -3.51 26.91
N ARG A 129 8.45 -4.49 27.03
CA ARG A 129 9.31 -4.69 28.21
C ARG A 129 10.20 -3.47 28.46
N GLY A 130 10.83 -2.92 27.41
CA GLY A 130 11.63 -1.71 27.53
C GLY A 130 10.84 -0.51 28.03
N ARG A 131 9.58 -0.36 27.60
CA ARG A 131 8.69 0.70 28.10
C ARG A 131 8.31 0.52 29.57
N GLU A 132 8.08 -0.71 30.02
CA GLU A 132 7.72 -1.01 31.39
C GLU A 132 8.88 -0.76 32.36
N VAL A 133 10.11 -1.10 31.99
CA VAL A 133 11.30 -0.90 32.83
C VAL A 133 12.01 0.43 32.59
N GLY A 134 11.54 1.25 31.64
CA GLY A 134 12.13 2.55 31.33
C GLY A 134 13.47 2.46 30.59
N ASP A 135 13.75 1.35 29.91
CA ASP A 135 14.99 1.13 29.14
C ASP A 135 14.84 1.71 27.74
N ALA A 136 15.36 2.94 27.57
CA ALA A 136 15.29 3.67 26.32
C ALA A 136 16.08 3.01 25.19
N GLU A 137 17.18 2.33 25.48
CA GLU A 137 18.02 1.66 24.47
C GLU A 137 17.31 0.43 23.91
N LEU A 138 16.66 -0.34 24.77
CA LEU A 138 15.86 -1.48 24.37
C LEU A 138 14.64 -1.06 23.53
N VAL A 139 13.98 0.05 23.90
CA VAL A 139 12.86 0.61 23.13
C VAL A 139 13.32 1.05 21.74
N GLN A 140 14.45 1.71 21.66
CA GLN A 140 14.99 2.19 20.39
C GLN A 140 15.40 1.05 19.47
N SER A 141 16.16 0.08 19.96
CA SER A 141 16.63 -1.06 19.17
C SER A 141 15.47 -1.94 18.67
N ALA A 142 14.47 -2.19 19.51
CA ALA A 142 13.27 -2.91 19.12
C ALA A 142 12.43 -2.13 18.09
N GLY A 143 12.33 -0.81 18.25
CA GLY A 143 11.68 0.08 17.30
C GLY A 143 12.37 0.08 15.93
N ASP A 144 13.69 0.14 15.89
CA ASP A 144 14.47 0.11 14.65
C ASP A 144 14.29 -1.23 13.89
N ALA A 145 14.28 -2.35 14.60
CA ALA A 145 14.04 -3.66 14.01
C ALA A 145 12.64 -3.75 13.37
N LEU A 146 11.62 -3.21 14.03
CA LEU A 146 10.25 -3.17 13.53
C LEU A 146 10.11 -2.25 12.31
N ILE A 147 10.70 -1.05 12.35
CA ILE A 147 10.68 -0.10 11.23
C ILE A 147 11.33 -0.69 9.99
N GLN A 148 12.47 -1.36 10.14
CA GLN A 148 13.15 -2.02 9.02
C GLN A 148 12.31 -3.17 8.44
N GLY A 149 11.66 -3.99 9.29
CA GLY A 149 10.76 -5.03 8.84
C GLY A 149 9.58 -4.48 8.04
N TYR A 150 8.91 -3.46 8.56
CA TYR A 150 7.81 -2.79 7.85
C TYR A 150 8.28 -2.05 6.58
N GLY A 151 9.45 -1.40 6.63
CA GLY A 151 10.03 -0.72 5.48
C GLY A 151 10.26 -1.67 4.31
N LEU A 152 10.82 -2.85 4.55
CA LEU A 152 10.99 -3.88 3.52
C LEU A 152 9.66 -4.44 3.02
N GLY A 153 8.66 -4.61 3.88
CA GLY A 153 7.30 -4.96 3.46
C GLY A 153 6.69 -3.90 2.52
N LEU A 154 6.85 -2.63 2.84
CA LEU A 154 6.40 -1.53 1.98
C LEU A 154 7.15 -1.48 0.65
N ALA A 155 8.47 -1.68 0.66
CA ALA A 155 9.28 -1.76 -0.55
C ALA A 155 8.84 -2.92 -1.46
N ALA A 156 8.61 -4.10 -0.88
CA ALA A 156 8.10 -5.27 -1.61
C ALA A 156 6.72 -5.00 -2.22
N SER A 157 5.83 -4.30 -1.49
CA SER A 157 4.54 -3.84 -2.02
C SER A 157 4.72 -2.89 -3.20
N GLY A 158 5.68 -1.96 -3.10
CA GLY A 158 6.04 -1.04 -4.18
C GLY A 158 6.50 -1.78 -5.43
N VAL A 159 7.38 -2.80 -5.28
CA VAL A 159 7.82 -3.64 -6.40
C VAL A 159 6.64 -4.37 -7.05
N ALA A 160 5.79 -5.02 -6.24
CA ALA A 160 4.63 -5.75 -6.75
C ALA A 160 3.69 -4.85 -7.55
N LEU A 161 3.44 -3.63 -7.03
CA LEU A 161 2.59 -2.65 -7.70
C LEU A 161 3.25 -2.08 -8.97
N GLY A 162 4.56 -1.87 -8.95
CA GLY A 162 5.34 -1.46 -10.12
C GLY A 162 5.32 -2.50 -11.24
N ILE A 163 5.43 -3.79 -10.90
CA ILE A 163 5.29 -4.90 -11.87
C ILE A 163 3.87 -4.92 -12.45
N ALA A 164 2.86 -4.80 -11.58
CA ALA A 164 1.46 -4.77 -12.03
C ALA A 164 1.14 -3.59 -12.96
N ALA A 165 1.86 -2.47 -12.85
CA ALA A 165 1.70 -1.31 -13.72
C ALA A 165 2.24 -1.54 -15.15
N ILE A 166 3.16 -2.50 -15.33
CA ILE A 166 3.80 -2.80 -16.63
C ILE A 166 2.97 -3.82 -17.43
N ILE A 167 2.26 -4.70 -16.73
CA ILE A 167 1.41 -5.75 -17.33
C ILE A 167 0.10 -5.14 -17.84
#